data_f5451369dd28eec7fa1bd1cd94c5682a
#
_entry.id   f5451369dd28eec7fa1bd1cd94c5682a
#
_cell.length_a   1.000
_cell.length_b   1.000
_cell.length_c   1.000
_cell.angle_alpha   90.00
_cell.angle_beta   90.00
_cell.angle_gamma   90.00
#
_symmetry.space_group_name_H-M   'P 1'
#
loop_
_entity.id
_entity.type
_entity.pdbx_description
1 polymer ?
#
loop_
_entity_poly.entity_id
_entity_poly.type
_entity_poly.pdbx_seq_one_letter_code
_entity_poly.pdbx_strand_id
1 'polypeptide(L)'
;MKGVNSMSLLSGVRVLDVSTVIAAPFAAGLMADFGADVIKVEMPEGGDPFRRLGPYYNGEGMRWASMGRNKRCVTLDLRKEKGKELFLSLVAKSDVVIENFRTGTMDKWGLDNETLKKVNPKIIMCHVTGYGQTGPNAKMAGFGTPATAFSGMTYITGHKDRPPVSPSFSLADYISGLYAAMSTMMALYHRDVLNGKPQQIDVSLYESIFRMMEIPIADYHKNGIIRERSPKLSGTSSPGGTYKTRDDKWVVLVCSTDRTYEYLTQGMNRPDLLTNPLYCTMQDRVENDTSLNQIIVDWIEKLNYKELKDVMDAAGVPVNLIYNIEDIFNDPHYQARNNIVEMDHPTLGTIKMPGIVPAFSETPGEIKWVGPELGAHNTEIYHGLLGLSEQDLQILKNEGAI
;
A
#
# COMPACT_ATOMS: atom_id res chain seq x y z
N MET A 1 23.30 -25.95 -9.73
CA MET A 1 24.26 -24.98 -10.23
C MET A 1 24.17 -23.73 -9.36
N LYS A 2 25.08 -23.59 -8.39
CA LYS A 2 25.26 -22.36 -7.61
C LYS A 2 26.24 -21.47 -8.38
N GLY A 3 25.89 -20.21 -8.59
CA GLY A 3 26.90 -19.24 -8.98
C GLY A 3 26.65 -18.45 -10.25
N VAL A 4 25.53 -17.74 -10.35
CA VAL A 4 25.55 -16.38 -10.89
C VAL A 4 24.97 -15.54 -9.76
N ASN A 5 25.76 -14.64 -9.18
CA ASN A 5 25.24 -13.56 -8.33
C ASN A 5 24.30 -12.73 -9.23
N SER A 6 23.04 -13.15 -9.34
CA SER A 6 22.05 -12.32 -10.01
C SER A 6 21.90 -11.05 -9.19
N MET A 7 22.34 -9.93 -9.75
CA MET A 7 22.09 -8.63 -9.13
C MET A 7 20.59 -8.50 -8.91
N SER A 8 20.18 -8.11 -7.70
CA SER A 8 18.78 -7.82 -7.44
C SER A 8 18.29 -6.69 -8.36
N LEU A 9 16.99 -6.61 -8.58
CA LEU A 9 16.38 -5.68 -9.55
C LEU A 9 16.81 -4.21 -9.36
N LEU A 10 17.00 -3.78 -8.10
CA LEU A 10 17.38 -2.42 -7.73
C LEU A 10 18.79 -2.33 -7.12
N SER A 11 19.66 -3.31 -7.42
CA SER A 11 21.05 -3.25 -6.99
C SER A 11 21.73 -1.97 -7.48
N GLY A 12 22.41 -1.28 -6.58
CA GLY A 12 23.10 -0.02 -6.86
C GLY A 12 22.25 1.23 -6.65
N VAL A 13 20.95 1.11 -6.44
CA VAL A 13 20.08 2.24 -6.07
C VAL A 13 20.10 2.43 -4.56
N ARG A 14 20.45 3.64 -4.09
CA ARG A 14 20.39 4.01 -2.67
C ARG A 14 19.30 5.01 -2.39
N VAL A 15 18.47 4.70 -1.40
CA VAL A 15 17.32 5.51 -0.98
C VAL A 15 17.50 5.98 0.45
N LEU A 16 17.37 7.28 0.69
CA LEU A 16 17.21 7.83 2.03
C LEU A 16 15.73 7.94 2.37
N ASP A 17 15.28 7.10 3.27
CA ASP A 17 13.93 7.13 3.82
C ASP A 17 13.92 7.99 5.09
N VAL A 18 13.59 9.28 4.97
CA VAL A 18 13.47 10.21 6.10
C VAL A 18 12.03 10.37 6.57
N SER A 19 11.13 9.57 6.02
CA SER A 19 9.70 9.62 6.26
C SER A 19 9.29 8.92 7.56
N THR A 20 8.01 8.97 7.91
CA THR A 20 7.48 8.33 9.12
C THR A 20 6.17 7.61 8.84
N VAL A 21 5.82 6.68 9.69
CA VAL A 21 4.57 5.93 9.79
C VAL A 21 4.38 4.95 8.64
N ILE A 22 3.62 5.27 7.54
CA ILE A 22 3.21 4.26 6.57
C ILE A 22 3.55 4.63 5.12
N ALA A 23 2.96 5.67 4.56
CA ALA A 23 2.90 5.88 3.10
C ALA A 23 4.28 5.87 2.42
N ALA A 24 5.14 6.77 2.79
CA ALA A 24 6.49 6.87 2.23
C ALA A 24 7.44 5.77 2.74
N PRO A 25 7.39 5.35 4.06
CA PRO A 25 8.15 4.20 4.50
C PRO A 25 7.79 2.90 3.77
N PHE A 26 6.52 2.72 3.39
CA PHE A 26 6.09 1.57 2.58
C PHE A 26 6.67 1.62 1.17
N ALA A 27 6.70 2.79 0.52
CA ALA A 27 7.35 2.95 -0.79
C ALA A 27 8.83 2.56 -0.74
N ALA A 28 9.56 3.06 0.25
CA ALA A 28 10.97 2.71 0.47
C ALA A 28 11.14 1.21 0.77
N GLY A 29 10.23 0.60 1.56
CA GLY A 29 10.21 -0.83 1.85
C GLY A 29 10.03 -1.69 0.62
N LEU A 30 9.13 -1.30 -0.31
CA LEU A 30 8.97 -2.00 -1.59
C LEU A 30 10.27 -1.97 -2.41
N MET A 31 10.98 -0.86 -2.42
CA MET A 31 12.27 -0.77 -3.11
C MET A 31 13.34 -1.63 -2.42
N ALA A 32 13.34 -1.69 -1.08
CA ALA A 32 14.24 -2.53 -0.30
C ALA A 32 14.02 -4.03 -0.56
N ASP A 33 12.75 -4.46 -0.69
CA ASP A 33 12.38 -5.85 -0.99
C ASP A 33 12.95 -6.34 -2.34
N PHE A 34 13.22 -5.42 -3.26
CA PHE A 34 13.84 -5.70 -4.56
C PHE A 34 15.30 -5.26 -4.65
N GLY A 35 15.96 -5.05 -3.52
CA GLY A 35 17.41 -4.92 -3.42
C GLY A 35 17.97 -3.51 -3.48
N ALA A 36 17.14 -2.47 -3.38
CA ALA A 36 17.64 -1.13 -3.14
C ALA A 36 18.28 -1.05 -1.74
N ASP A 37 19.37 -0.28 -1.62
CA ASP A 37 20.01 0.03 -0.37
C ASP A 37 19.24 1.17 0.33
N VAL A 38 18.31 0.81 1.22
CA VAL A 38 17.46 1.77 1.91
C VAL A 38 18.02 2.11 3.27
N ILE A 39 18.41 3.36 3.46
CA ILE A 39 18.84 3.92 4.75
C ILE A 39 17.64 4.66 5.35
N LYS A 40 17.08 4.10 6.42
CA LYS A 40 16.01 4.70 7.20
C LYS A 40 16.58 5.64 8.23
N VAL A 41 16.29 6.92 8.10
CA VAL A 41 16.74 7.98 9.01
C VAL A 41 15.64 8.27 10.01
N GLU A 42 15.94 8.14 11.30
CA GLU A 42 15.00 8.31 12.40
C GLU A 42 15.47 9.29 13.44
N MET A 43 14.56 9.88 14.18
CA MET A 43 14.93 10.69 15.34
C MET A 43 15.71 9.85 16.37
N PRO A 44 16.78 10.38 16.98
CA PRO A 44 17.53 9.64 18.02
C PRO A 44 16.66 9.26 19.21
N GLU A 45 15.76 10.13 19.60
CA GLU A 45 14.82 9.86 20.68
C GLU A 45 13.49 9.34 20.11
N GLY A 46 13.18 8.10 20.45
CA GLY A 46 11.90 7.46 20.15
C GLY A 46 11.73 6.92 18.72
N GLY A 47 12.60 7.25 17.78
CA GLY A 47 12.53 6.73 16.40
C GLY A 47 11.25 7.07 15.65
N ASP A 48 10.95 6.27 14.64
CA ASP A 48 9.67 6.35 13.92
C ASP A 48 8.50 6.00 14.86
N PRO A 49 7.45 6.84 14.94
CA PRO A 49 6.26 6.52 15.73
C PRO A 49 5.66 5.14 15.44
N PHE A 50 5.85 4.62 14.23
CA PHE A 50 5.35 3.31 13.82
C PHE A 50 5.92 2.15 14.64
N ARG A 51 7.12 2.31 15.24
CA ARG A 51 7.72 1.33 16.15
C ARG A 51 6.84 1.04 17.37
N ARG A 52 6.05 2.04 17.80
CA ARG A 52 5.21 2.01 18.99
C ARG A 52 3.72 1.84 18.70
N LEU A 53 3.35 1.51 17.46
CA LEU A 53 1.96 1.25 17.11
C LEU A 53 1.63 -0.24 17.24
N GLY A 54 0.54 -0.54 17.97
CA GLY A 54 0.03 -1.92 18.09
C GLY A 54 -0.47 -2.51 16.76
N PRO A 55 -0.77 -3.81 16.72
CA PRO A 55 -0.93 -4.66 17.90
C PRO A 55 0.41 -5.01 18.57
N TYR A 56 0.34 -5.42 19.84
CA TYR A 56 1.51 -5.71 20.67
C TYR A 56 1.58 -7.20 21.03
N TYR A 57 2.80 -7.70 21.15
CA TYR A 57 3.09 -9.01 21.74
C TYR A 57 4.20 -8.82 22.76
N ASN A 58 3.98 -9.24 24.02
CA ASN A 58 4.91 -9.04 25.14
C ASN A 58 5.41 -7.57 25.31
N GLY A 59 4.54 -6.60 25.03
CA GLY A 59 4.89 -5.17 25.11
C GLY A 59 5.58 -4.58 23.86
N GLU A 60 5.95 -5.41 22.90
CA GLU A 60 6.60 -5.01 21.65
C GLU A 60 5.59 -4.79 20.51
N GLY A 61 5.76 -3.73 19.73
CA GLY A 61 4.93 -3.43 18.56
C GLY A 61 5.30 -4.33 17.38
N MET A 62 4.37 -5.16 16.93
CA MET A 62 4.64 -6.14 15.87
C MET A 62 4.78 -5.54 14.46
N ARG A 63 4.26 -4.34 14.23
CA ARG A 63 4.21 -3.74 12.87
C ARG A 63 5.58 -3.40 12.30
N TRP A 64 6.52 -3.02 13.18
CA TRP A 64 7.85 -2.61 12.73
C TRP A 64 8.63 -3.74 12.07
N ALA A 65 8.46 -4.97 12.53
CA ALA A 65 9.11 -6.14 11.94
C ALA A 65 8.91 -6.21 10.41
N SER A 66 7.72 -5.86 9.94
CA SER A 66 7.39 -5.85 8.51
C SER A 66 7.74 -4.51 7.82
N MET A 67 7.44 -3.37 8.44
CA MET A 67 7.64 -2.06 7.82
C MET A 67 9.12 -1.66 7.70
N GLY A 68 9.92 -2.07 8.69
CA GLY A 68 11.36 -1.81 8.73
C GLY A 68 12.21 -2.87 8.02
N ARG A 69 11.60 -3.95 7.50
CA ARG A 69 12.34 -5.04 6.87
C ARG A 69 13.22 -4.55 5.73
N ASN A 70 14.37 -5.16 5.57
CA ASN A 70 15.38 -4.84 4.55
C ASN A 70 15.95 -3.41 4.62
N LYS A 71 15.60 -2.60 5.61
CA LYS A 71 16.13 -1.23 5.77
C LYS A 71 17.30 -1.22 6.75
N ARG A 72 18.28 -0.36 6.50
CA ARG A 72 19.35 -0.04 7.43
C ARG A 72 18.96 1.18 8.25
N CYS A 73 18.69 1.01 9.53
CA CYS A 73 18.17 2.06 10.41
C CYS A 73 19.30 2.85 11.07
N VAL A 74 19.27 4.17 10.89
CA VAL A 74 20.18 5.12 11.54
C VAL A 74 19.39 6.19 12.28
N THR A 75 19.98 6.74 13.34
CA THR A 75 19.41 7.87 14.06
C THR A 75 20.04 9.19 13.62
N LEU A 76 19.22 10.23 13.40
CA LEU A 76 19.71 11.55 13.00
C LEU A 76 18.66 12.63 13.28
N ASP A 77 19.04 13.67 14.02
CA ASP A 77 18.18 14.83 14.23
C ASP A 77 18.42 15.90 13.16
N LEU A 78 17.57 15.93 12.14
CA LEU A 78 17.64 16.86 11.01
C LEU A 78 17.38 18.33 11.41
N ARG A 79 16.99 18.62 12.64
CA ARG A 79 16.78 19.98 13.15
C ARG A 79 18.06 20.60 13.66
N LYS A 80 19.07 19.78 14.00
CA LYS A 80 20.38 20.19 14.47
C LYS A 80 21.35 20.41 13.33
N GLU A 81 22.23 21.39 13.45
CA GLU A 81 23.17 21.72 12.38
C GLU A 81 24.06 20.54 11.99
N LYS A 82 24.64 19.86 12.99
CA LYS A 82 25.41 18.61 12.74
C LYS A 82 24.62 17.51 12.09
N GLY A 83 23.34 17.39 12.44
CA GLY A 83 22.45 16.44 11.79
C GLY A 83 22.20 16.76 10.32
N LYS A 84 22.04 18.03 9.96
CA LYS A 84 21.91 18.49 8.58
C LYS A 84 23.19 18.23 7.78
N GLU A 85 24.35 18.59 8.31
CA GLU A 85 25.66 18.34 7.67
C GLU A 85 25.83 16.86 7.34
N LEU A 86 25.49 15.99 8.30
CA LEU A 86 25.59 14.56 8.13
C LEU A 86 24.57 14.02 7.12
N PHE A 87 23.36 14.55 7.16
CA PHE A 87 22.33 14.21 6.16
C PHE A 87 22.74 14.60 4.74
N LEU A 88 23.29 15.79 4.54
CA LEU A 88 23.81 16.21 3.25
C LEU A 88 24.96 15.32 2.76
N SER A 89 25.79 14.82 3.68
CA SER A 89 26.83 13.83 3.34
C SER A 89 26.23 12.50 2.88
N LEU A 90 25.09 12.06 3.43
CA LEU A 90 24.34 10.91 2.94
C LEU A 90 23.70 11.18 1.58
N VAL A 91 23.13 12.38 1.37
CA VAL A 91 22.54 12.79 0.08
C VAL A 91 23.57 12.74 -1.04
N ALA A 92 24.82 13.16 -0.77
CA ALA A 92 25.92 13.09 -1.75
C ALA A 92 26.18 11.67 -2.28
N LYS A 93 25.80 10.64 -1.52
CA LYS A 93 26.02 9.22 -1.84
C LYS A 93 24.73 8.46 -2.18
N SER A 94 23.64 9.16 -2.41
CA SER A 94 22.30 8.55 -2.58
C SER A 94 21.66 8.97 -3.89
N ASP A 95 20.70 8.17 -4.34
CA ASP A 95 19.96 8.40 -5.58
C ASP A 95 18.62 9.08 -5.34
N VAL A 96 17.99 8.76 -4.20
CA VAL A 96 16.61 9.16 -3.89
C VAL A 96 16.53 9.60 -2.43
N VAL A 97 15.76 10.65 -2.18
CA VAL A 97 15.23 11.00 -0.85
C VAL A 97 13.73 10.85 -0.88
N ILE A 98 13.17 10.08 0.05
CA ILE A 98 11.72 9.94 0.23
C ILE A 98 11.33 10.52 1.59
N GLU A 99 10.37 11.46 1.60
CA GLU A 99 9.88 12.11 2.81
C GLU A 99 8.35 12.24 2.81
N ASN A 100 7.76 12.41 4.00
CA ASN A 100 6.33 12.66 4.14
C ASN A 100 6.01 13.66 5.26
N PHE A 101 6.90 14.60 5.49
CA PHE A 101 6.66 15.71 6.41
C PHE A 101 5.59 16.64 5.83
N ARG A 102 5.04 17.48 6.69
CA ARG A 102 4.16 18.54 6.24
C ARG A 102 4.90 19.46 5.28
N THR A 103 4.27 19.83 4.18
CA THR A 103 4.83 20.70 3.13
C THR A 103 5.54 21.93 3.71
N GLY A 104 6.78 22.15 3.29
CA GLY A 104 7.67 23.21 3.78
C GLY A 104 8.43 22.88 5.06
N THR A 105 8.33 21.67 5.60
CA THR A 105 9.12 21.27 6.80
C THR A 105 10.59 21.11 6.46
N MET A 106 10.93 20.41 5.39
CA MET A 106 12.32 20.27 4.91
C MET A 106 12.93 21.63 4.58
N ASP A 107 12.15 22.54 3.97
CA ASP A 107 12.58 23.91 3.66
C ASP A 107 12.95 24.69 4.93
N LYS A 108 12.14 24.58 5.99
CA LYS A 108 12.43 25.22 7.29
C LYS A 108 13.71 24.71 7.92
N TRP A 109 14.10 23.48 7.63
CA TRP A 109 15.35 22.90 8.12
C TRP A 109 16.53 23.24 7.20
N GLY A 110 16.30 23.94 6.07
CA GLY A 110 17.34 24.25 5.09
C GLY A 110 17.74 23.02 4.25
N LEU A 111 16.84 22.06 4.16
CA LEU A 111 17.01 20.80 3.41
C LEU A 111 16.02 20.76 2.22
N ASP A 112 15.75 21.92 1.63
CA ASP A 112 14.93 22.06 0.43
C ASP A 112 15.60 21.40 -0.79
N ASN A 113 14.82 21.17 -1.83
CA ASN A 113 15.29 20.48 -3.02
C ASN A 113 16.49 21.17 -3.70
N GLU A 114 16.56 22.50 -3.70
CA GLU A 114 17.70 23.21 -4.30
C GLU A 114 18.97 23.01 -3.48
N THR A 115 18.88 22.96 -2.16
CA THR A 115 19.99 22.62 -1.26
C THR A 115 20.47 21.20 -1.53
N LEU A 116 19.57 20.21 -1.63
CA LEU A 116 19.94 18.83 -1.93
C LEU A 116 20.59 18.69 -3.32
N LYS A 117 20.07 19.38 -4.33
CA LYS A 117 20.63 19.41 -5.71
C LYS A 117 22.02 20.02 -5.78
N LYS A 118 22.34 21.03 -4.94
CA LYS A 118 23.69 21.60 -4.88
C LYS A 118 24.71 20.56 -4.40
N VAL A 119 24.30 19.67 -3.50
CA VAL A 119 25.15 18.60 -2.97
C VAL A 119 25.20 17.42 -3.94
N ASN A 120 24.05 17.03 -4.50
CA ASN A 120 23.95 15.96 -5.46
C ASN A 120 23.02 16.37 -6.63
N PRO A 121 23.60 16.83 -7.76
CA PRO A 121 22.80 17.22 -8.91
C PRO A 121 21.96 16.12 -9.54
N LYS A 122 22.16 14.85 -9.14
CA LYS A 122 21.42 13.70 -9.63
C LYS A 122 20.31 13.22 -8.68
N ILE A 123 20.15 13.88 -7.53
CA ILE A 123 19.20 13.43 -6.52
C ILE A 123 17.74 13.55 -7.02
N ILE A 124 16.97 12.52 -6.79
CA ILE A 124 15.51 12.50 -6.98
C ILE A 124 14.87 12.69 -5.61
N MET A 125 13.90 13.58 -5.52
CA MET A 125 13.17 13.81 -4.29
C MET A 125 11.70 13.43 -4.45
N CYS A 126 11.20 12.54 -3.58
CA CYS A 126 9.82 12.10 -3.56
C CYS A 126 9.12 12.57 -2.28
N HIS A 127 8.13 13.42 -2.45
CA HIS A 127 7.27 13.94 -1.39
C HIS A 127 5.96 13.15 -1.37
N VAL A 128 5.55 12.66 -0.20
CA VAL A 128 4.25 11.99 -0.01
C VAL A 128 3.48 12.72 1.08
N THR A 129 2.52 13.55 0.70
CA THR A 129 1.81 14.42 1.65
C THR A 129 0.29 14.25 1.58
N GLY A 130 -0.42 14.81 2.54
CA GLY A 130 -1.88 14.71 2.58
C GLY A 130 -2.56 15.31 1.34
N TYR A 131 -2.09 16.48 0.91
CA TYR A 131 -2.75 17.30 -0.11
C TYR A 131 -1.84 17.76 -1.25
N GLY A 132 -0.63 17.23 -1.36
CA GLY A 132 0.36 17.65 -2.35
C GLY A 132 1.19 18.86 -1.90
N GLN A 133 2.19 19.21 -2.73
CA GLN A 133 3.10 20.33 -2.46
C GLN A 133 2.52 21.69 -2.84
N THR A 134 1.43 21.71 -3.62
CA THR A 134 0.80 22.93 -4.17
C THR A 134 -0.69 22.99 -3.84
N GLY A 135 -1.33 24.12 -4.14
CA GLY A 135 -2.75 24.32 -3.88
C GLY A 135 -3.08 24.84 -2.48
N PRO A 136 -4.34 25.23 -2.24
CA PRO A 136 -4.75 25.93 -1.01
C PRO A 136 -4.58 25.07 0.25
N ASN A 137 -4.65 23.76 0.13
CA ASN A 137 -4.57 22.81 1.26
C ASN A 137 -3.16 22.25 1.51
N ALA A 138 -2.15 22.60 0.69
CA ALA A 138 -0.82 22.01 0.74
C ALA A 138 -0.18 22.02 2.14
N LYS A 139 -0.42 23.07 2.92
CA LYS A 139 0.12 23.22 4.28
C LYS A 139 -0.77 22.63 5.40
N MET A 140 -1.92 22.04 5.05
CA MET A 140 -2.80 21.41 6.02
C MET A 140 -2.22 20.09 6.52
N ALA A 141 -2.59 19.71 7.74
CA ALA A 141 -2.28 18.39 8.26
C ALA A 141 -3.09 17.33 7.51
N GLY A 142 -2.42 16.27 7.04
CA GLY A 142 -3.05 15.17 6.33
C GLY A 142 -2.66 13.82 6.93
N PHE A 143 -3.63 12.91 6.95
CA PHE A 143 -3.45 11.49 7.30
C PHE A 143 -4.32 10.64 6.38
N GLY A 144 -4.04 9.34 6.29
CA GLY A 144 -4.70 8.42 5.36
C GLY A 144 -6.22 8.42 5.44
N THR A 145 -6.81 8.31 6.64
CA THR A 145 -8.28 8.29 6.79
C THR A 145 -8.96 9.59 6.37
N PRO A 146 -8.53 10.80 6.82
CA PRO A 146 -9.04 12.06 6.28
C PRO A 146 -8.85 12.21 4.77
N ALA A 147 -7.74 11.76 4.22
CA ALA A 147 -7.48 11.79 2.77
C ALA A 147 -8.45 10.88 2.00
N THR A 148 -8.74 9.68 2.52
CA THR A 148 -9.74 8.78 1.96
C THR A 148 -11.14 9.43 1.96
N ALA A 149 -11.50 10.15 3.02
CA ALA A 149 -12.75 10.89 3.07
C ALA A 149 -12.77 12.07 2.08
N PHE A 150 -11.69 12.82 2.00
CA PHE A 150 -11.56 13.96 1.10
C PHE A 150 -11.58 13.55 -0.39
N SER A 151 -11.12 12.34 -0.72
CA SER A 151 -11.21 11.79 -2.08
C SER A 151 -12.64 11.49 -2.53
N GLY A 152 -13.60 11.40 -1.62
CA GLY A 152 -14.98 10.99 -1.88
C GLY A 152 -15.24 9.49 -1.71
N MET A 153 -14.22 8.64 -1.57
CA MET A 153 -14.40 7.18 -1.46
C MET A 153 -15.25 6.79 -0.25
N THR A 154 -14.98 7.42 0.90
CA THR A 154 -15.78 7.16 2.11
C THR A 154 -17.27 7.49 1.91
N TYR A 155 -17.59 8.54 1.14
CA TYR A 155 -18.97 8.91 0.87
C TYR A 155 -19.76 7.83 0.13
N ILE A 156 -19.14 7.19 -0.87
CA ILE A 156 -19.80 6.18 -1.71
C ILE A 156 -19.75 4.77 -1.14
N THR A 157 -19.05 4.56 0.00
CA THR A 157 -18.86 3.23 0.61
C THR A 157 -19.81 3.00 1.78
N GLY A 158 -20.52 1.88 1.77
CA GLY A 158 -21.44 1.47 2.84
C GLY A 158 -22.90 1.36 2.38
N HIS A 159 -23.84 1.41 3.32
CA HIS A 159 -25.27 1.37 3.08
C HIS A 159 -25.85 2.78 3.09
N LYS A 160 -26.84 3.04 2.23
CA LYS A 160 -27.43 4.38 2.06
C LYS A 160 -28.08 4.91 3.35
N ASP A 161 -28.68 4.03 4.13
CA ASP A 161 -29.39 4.31 5.38
C ASP A 161 -28.49 4.36 6.63
N ARG A 162 -27.17 4.22 6.47
CA ARG A 162 -26.19 4.18 7.55
C ARG A 162 -25.08 5.22 7.34
N PRO A 163 -24.31 5.55 8.38
CA PRO A 163 -23.13 6.38 8.24
C PRO A 163 -22.15 5.83 7.19
N PRO A 164 -21.40 6.71 6.51
CA PRO A 164 -20.32 6.26 5.61
C PRO A 164 -19.31 5.38 6.33
N VAL A 165 -18.72 4.44 5.59
CA VAL A 165 -17.74 3.49 6.13
C VAL A 165 -16.40 3.70 5.46
N SER A 166 -15.34 3.88 6.27
CA SER A 166 -13.96 3.88 5.79
C SER A 166 -13.39 2.46 5.83
N PRO A 167 -12.43 2.13 4.95
CA PRO A 167 -11.67 0.89 5.07
C PRO A 167 -11.04 0.77 6.46
N SER A 168 -10.99 -0.45 7.00
CA SER A 168 -10.43 -0.74 8.34
C SER A 168 -8.89 -0.80 8.36
N PHE A 169 -8.23 -0.37 7.30
CA PHE A 169 -6.79 -0.26 7.18
C PHE A 169 -6.40 1.04 6.45
N SER A 170 -5.12 1.40 6.47
CA SER A 170 -4.60 2.67 5.93
C SER A 170 -4.55 2.68 4.40
N LEU A 171 -5.71 2.59 3.74
CA LEU A 171 -5.82 2.42 2.28
C LEU A 171 -5.08 3.52 1.51
N ALA A 172 -5.31 4.80 1.85
CA ALA A 172 -4.68 5.93 1.16
C ALA A 172 -3.15 5.89 1.29
N ASP A 173 -2.64 5.52 2.48
CA ASP A 173 -1.21 5.43 2.72
C ASP A 173 -0.56 4.35 1.84
N TYR A 174 -1.14 3.14 1.79
CA TYR A 174 -0.58 2.05 0.99
C TYR A 174 -0.67 2.32 -0.52
N ILE A 175 -1.79 2.86 -1.01
CA ILE A 175 -1.93 3.21 -2.43
C ILE A 175 -0.96 4.33 -2.80
N SER A 176 -0.83 5.36 -1.98
CA SER A 176 0.13 6.44 -2.22
C SER A 176 1.58 5.94 -2.18
N GLY A 177 1.88 4.99 -1.28
CA GLY A 177 3.18 4.33 -1.25
C GLY A 177 3.49 3.56 -2.54
N LEU A 178 2.49 2.89 -3.13
CA LEU A 178 2.64 2.25 -4.45
C LEU A 178 2.91 3.29 -5.54
N TYR A 179 2.16 4.40 -5.58
CA TYR A 179 2.42 5.49 -6.52
C TYR A 179 3.80 6.10 -6.32
N ALA A 180 4.23 6.32 -5.08
CA ALA A 180 5.54 6.87 -4.77
C ALA A 180 6.68 5.95 -5.24
N ALA A 181 6.58 4.64 -4.96
CA ALA A 181 7.56 3.67 -5.45
C ALA A 181 7.60 3.63 -6.99
N MET A 182 6.45 3.49 -7.64
CA MET A 182 6.33 3.47 -9.10
C MET A 182 6.89 4.75 -9.72
N SER A 183 6.52 5.93 -9.23
CA SER A 183 6.98 7.21 -9.76
C SER A 183 8.49 7.39 -9.55
N THR A 184 9.02 6.92 -8.43
CA THR A 184 10.47 6.93 -8.16
C THR A 184 11.21 6.06 -9.18
N MET A 185 10.68 4.87 -9.51
CA MET A 185 11.25 4.02 -10.55
C MET A 185 11.21 4.67 -11.93
N MET A 186 10.11 5.35 -12.29
CA MET A 186 10.01 6.12 -13.54
C MET A 186 11.03 7.26 -13.58
N ALA A 187 11.26 7.95 -12.48
CA ALA A 187 12.23 9.03 -12.38
C ALA A 187 13.68 8.52 -12.48
N LEU A 188 13.99 7.37 -11.87
CA LEU A 188 15.28 6.69 -12.00
C LEU A 188 15.52 6.26 -13.46
N TYR A 189 14.54 5.63 -14.10
CA TYR A 189 14.63 5.25 -15.53
C TYR A 189 14.86 6.48 -16.41
N HIS A 190 14.11 7.56 -16.19
CA HIS A 190 14.28 8.80 -16.95
C HIS A 190 15.69 9.40 -16.78
N ARG A 191 16.21 9.40 -15.54
CA ARG A 191 17.56 9.91 -15.24
C ARG A 191 18.66 9.03 -15.83
N ASP A 192 18.58 7.72 -15.58
CA ASP A 192 19.74 6.82 -15.79
C ASP A 192 19.74 6.20 -17.18
N VAL A 193 18.59 5.96 -17.80
CA VAL A 193 18.48 5.33 -19.13
C VAL A 193 18.25 6.37 -20.21
N LEU A 194 17.40 7.36 -19.97
CA LEU A 194 17.09 8.40 -20.96
C LEU A 194 18.00 9.62 -20.85
N ASN A 195 18.97 9.62 -19.91
CA ASN A 195 19.85 10.76 -19.61
C ASN A 195 19.10 12.06 -19.33
N GLY A 196 17.91 11.94 -18.73
CA GLY A 196 17.06 13.04 -18.36
C GLY A 196 17.52 13.74 -17.09
N LYS A 197 16.93 14.89 -16.79
CA LYS A 197 17.21 15.59 -15.53
C LYS A 197 16.51 14.90 -14.35
N PRO A 198 17.14 14.86 -13.18
CA PRO A 198 16.45 14.43 -11.95
C PRO A 198 15.33 15.39 -11.62
N GLN A 199 14.29 14.88 -10.97
CA GLN A 199 13.06 15.66 -10.73
C GLN A 199 12.51 15.43 -9.33
N GLN A 200 11.62 16.33 -8.93
CA GLN A 200 10.80 16.12 -7.75
C GLN A 200 9.54 15.36 -8.15
N ILE A 201 9.08 14.53 -7.24
CA ILE A 201 7.86 13.76 -7.34
C ILE A 201 6.94 14.23 -6.22
N ASP A 202 5.73 14.63 -6.57
CA ASP A 202 4.70 15.04 -5.62
C ASP A 202 3.56 14.01 -5.65
N VAL A 203 3.40 13.29 -4.55
CA VAL A 203 2.34 12.29 -4.38
C VAL A 203 1.44 12.72 -3.25
N SER A 204 0.15 12.88 -3.53
CA SER A 204 -0.81 13.22 -2.50
C SER A 204 -1.66 11.99 -2.11
N LEU A 205 -1.95 11.87 -0.82
CA LEU A 205 -2.74 10.75 -0.30
C LEU A 205 -4.14 10.69 -0.91
N TYR A 206 -4.82 11.85 -1.05
CA TYR A 206 -6.18 11.86 -1.57
C TYR A 206 -6.23 11.65 -3.09
N GLU A 207 -5.27 12.19 -3.86
CA GLU A 207 -5.23 12.04 -5.32
C GLU A 207 -5.02 10.59 -5.72
N SER A 208 -4.22 9.86 -4.96
CA SER A 208 -3.96 8.44 -5.18
C SER A 208 -5.24 7.61 -5.12
N ILE A 209 -6.17 7.95 -4.22
CA ILE A 209 -7.50 7.34 -4.14
C ILE A 209 -8.43 7.92 -5.22
N PHE A 210 -8.44 9.24 -5.37
CA PHE A 210 -9.31 9.94 -6.31
C PHE A 210 -9.11 9.46 -7.75
N ARG A 211 -7.85 9.15 -8.15
CA ARG A 211 -7.54 8.60 -9.46
C ARG A 211 -8.29 7.29 -9.77
N MET A 212 -8.68 6.54 -8.76
CA MET A 212 -9.44 5.28 -8.90
C MET A 212 -10.95 5.50 -8.98
N MET A 213 -11.43 6.74 -8.77
CA MET A 213 -12.85 7.09 -8.74
C MET A 213 -13.35 7.59 -10.11
N GLU A 214 -13.19 6.80 -11.16
CA GLU A 214 -13.54 7.21 -12.54
C GLU A 214 -15.03 7.44 -12.75
N ILE A 215 -15.86 6.51 -12.28
CA ILE A 215 -17.29 6.48 -12.56
C ILE A 215 -18.05 7.66 -11.94
N PRO A 216 -17.91 7.96 -10.63
CA PRO A 216 -18.62 9.08 -10.02
C PRO A 216 -18.34 10.43 -10.67
N ILE A 217 -17.12 10.64 -11.16
CA ILE A 217 -16.71 11.90 -11.79
C ILE A 217 -17.43 12.10 -13.11
N ALA A 218 -17.39 11.09 -14.00
CA ALA A 218 -18.03 11.14 -15.30
C ALA A 218 -19.55 11.24 -15.19
N ASP A 219 -20.12 10.49 -14.25
CA ASP A 219 -21.56 10.43 -14.02
C ASP A 219 -22.09 11.78 -13.51
N TYR A 220 -21.43 12.38 -12.53
CA TYR A 220 -21.80 13.73 -12.07
C TYR A 220 -21.66 14.77 -13.17
N HIS A 221 -20.55 14.75 -13.93
CA HIS A 221 -20.31 15.73 -14.99
C HIS A 221 -21.35 15.68 -16.12
N LYS A 222 -21.76 14.49 -16.53
CA LYS A 222 -22.68 14.32 -17.67
C LYS A 222 -24.14 14.30 -17.27
N ASN A 223 -24.46 13.66 -16.17
CA ASN A 223 -25.83 13.35 -15.77
C ASN A 223 -26.28 14.12 -14.52
N GLY A 224 -25.37 14.82 -13.83
CA GLY A 224 -25.66 15.50 -12.56
C GLY A 224 -25.91 14.54 -11.39
N ILE A 225 -25.57 13.26 -11.55
CA ILE A 225 -25.89 12.22 -10.56
C ILE A 225 -24.85 12.26 -9.43
N ILE A 226 -25.32 12.50 -8.22
CA ILE A 226 -24.53 12.29 -7.01
C ILE A 226 -24.69 10.82 -6.60
N ARG A 227 -23.62 10.03 -6.79
CA ARG A 227 -23.63 8.62 -6.46
C ARG A 227 -23.67 8.42 -4.95
N GLU A 228 -24.73 7.79 -4.47
CA GLU A 228 -24.91 7.45 -3.07
C GLU A 228 -24.15 6.18 -2.68
N ARG A 229 -24.03 5.98 -1.35
CA ARG A 229 -23.40 4.79 -0.76
C ARG A 229 -24.04 3.49 -1.26
N SER A 230 -23.17 2.55 -1.59
CA SER A 230 -23.58 1.20 -1.91
C SER A 230 -22.60 0.19 -1.32
N PRO A 231 -23.08 -0.96 -0.79
CA PRO A 231 -22.21 -2.04 -0.32
C PRO A 231 -21.60 -2.85 -1.49
N LYS A 232 -21.94 -2.52 -2.72
CA LYS A 232 -21.46 -3.17 -3.94
C LYS A 232 -21.24 -2.14 -5.05
N LEU A 233 -20.51 -2.54 -6.09
CA LEU A 233 -20.38 -1.73 -7.29
C LEU A 233 -21.75 -1.68 -8.00
N SER A 234 -22.46 -0.58 -7.82
CA SER A 234 -23.83 -0.41 -8.34
C SER A 234 -23.88 0.35 -9.66
N GLY A 235 -24.93 0.10 -10.45
CA GLY A 235 -25.23 0.83 -11.67
C GLY A 235 -24.40 0.45 -12.89
N THR A 236 -23.55 -0.58 -12.80
CA THR A 236 -22.70 -1.02 -13.92
C THR A 236 -22.91 -2.48 -14.29
N SER A 237 -23.29 -3.33 -13.33
CA SER A 237 -23.57 -4.75 -13.56
C SER A 237 -24.51 -5.31 -12.50
N SER A 238 -25.30 -6.28 -12.90
CA SER A 238 -26.17 -7.08 -12.04
C SER A 238 -26.37 -8.48 -12.66
N PRO A 239 -26.46 -9.56 -11.84
CA PRO A 239 -26.45 -9.56 -10.39
C PRO A 239 -25.01 -9.51 -9.80
N GLY A 240 -24.93 -9.10 -8.54
CA GLY A 240 -23.70 -9.15 -7.81
C GLY A 240 -23.88 -8.62 -6.39
N GLY A 241 -23.14 -9.19 -5.46
CA GLY A 241 -23.22 -8.79 -4.06
C GLY A 241 -22.58 -9.75 -3.10
N THR A 242 -22.86 -9.50 -1.84
CA THR A 242 -22.48 -10.34 -0.70
C THR A 242 -23.69 -11.11 -0.24
N TYR A 243 -23.55 -12.43 -0.12
CA TYR A 243 -24.65 -13.33 0.20
C TYR A 243 -24.28 -14.22 1.38
N LYS A 244 -25.28 -14.69 2.13
CA LYS A 244 -25.09 -15.56 3.27
C LYS A 244 -25.56 -16.97 2.93
N THR A 245 -24.75 -17.98 3.18
CA THR A 245 -25.08 -19.37 3.00
C THR A 245 -25.83 -19.94 4.19
N ARG A 246 -26.44 -21.14 4.05
CA ARG A 246 -27.14 -21.86 5.11
C ARG A 246 -26.27 -22.15 6.35
N ASP A 247 -24.98 -22.36 6.14
CA ASP A 247 -23.99 -22.61 7.20
C ASP A 247 -23.29 -21.35 7.71
N ASP A 248 -23.99 -20.19 7.62
CA ASP A 248 -23.57 -18.89 8.16
C ASP A 248 -22.26 -18.34 7.56
N LYS A 249 -21.87 -18.76 6.34
CA LYS A 249 -20.71 -18.23 5.63
C LYS A 249 -21.13 -17.07 4.73
N TRP A 250 -20.28 -16.06 4.66
CA TRP A 250 -20.44 -14.93 3.72
C TRP A 250 -19.64 -15.18 2.44
N VAL A 251 -20.29 -15.00 1.30
CA VAL A 251 -19.69 -15.17 -0.03
C VAL A 251 -19.90 -13.92 -0.88
N VAL A 252 -18.99 -13.69 -1.81
CA VAL A 252 -19.16 -12.70 -2.88
C VAL A 252 -19.35 -13.44 -4.19
N LEU A 253 -20.40 -13.04 -4.94
CA LEU A 253 -20.69 -13.49 -6.28
C LEU A 253 -20.92 -12.26 -7.16
N VAL A 254 -20.37 -12.24 -8.37
CA VAL A 254 -20.55 -11.14 -9.33
C VAL A 254 -20.69 -11.71 -10.74
N CYS A 255 -21.76 -11.30 -11.45
CA CYS A 255 -21.95 -11.57 -12.86
C CYS A 255 -21.84 -10.27 -13.66
N SER A 256 -20.64 -9.95 -14.13
CA SER A 256 -20.35 -8.72 -14.85
C SER A 256 -20.62 -8.77 -16.36
N THR A 257 -21.02 -9.92 -16.90
CA THR A 257 -21.32 -10.13 -18.32
C THR A 257 -22.57 -10.98 -18.50
N ASP A 258 -23.20 -10.88 -19.66
CA ASP A 258 -24.39 -11.72 -20.01
C ASP A 258 -24.02 -13.22 -19.96
N ARG A 259 -22.82 -13.58 -20.39
CA ARG A 259 -22.33 -14.96 -20.34
C ARG A 259 -22.20 -15.49 -18.91
N THR A 260 -21.65 -14.71 -17.98
CA THR A 260 -21.57 -15.15 -16.57
C THR A 260 -22.94 -15.22 -15.91
N TYR A 261 -23.88 -14.39 -16.35
CA TYR A 261 -25.27 -14.47 -15.92
C TYR A 261 -25.95 -15.73 -16.44
N GLU A 262 -25.78 -16.09 -17.73
CA GLU A 262 -26.24 -17.35 -18.29
C GLU A 262 -25.72 -18.55 -17.48
N TYR A 263 -24.43 -18.58 -17.17
CA TYR A 263 -23.86 -19.64 -16.36
C TYR A 263 -24.46 -19.71 -14.95
N LEU A 264 -24.70 -18.54 -14.33
CA LEU A 264 -25.36 -18.48 -13.03
C LEU A 264 -26.79 -19.10 -13.10
N THR A 265 -27.58 -18.70 -14.08
CA THR A 265 -28.95 -19.21 -14.24
C THR A 265 -29.00 -20.71 -14.51
N GLN A 266 -28.00 -21.24 -15.23
CA GLN A 266 -27.83 -22.69 -15.45
C GLN A 266 -27.46 -23.39 -14.11
N GLY A 267 -26.50 -22.87 -13.37
CA GLY A 267 -26.13 -23.38 -12.05
C GLY A 267 -27.28 -23.37 -11.04
N MET A 268 -28.10 -22.34 -11.08
CA MET A 268 -29.33 -22.23 -10.27
C MET A 268 -30.47 -23.13 -10.75
N ASN A 269 -30.36 -23.77 -11.91
CA ASN A 269 -31.44 -24.44 -12.62
C ASN A 269 -32.67 -23.53 -12.88
N ARG A 270 -32.39 -22.25 -13.26
CA ARG A 270 -33.38 -21.21 -13.52
C ARG A 270 -33.22 -20.57 -14.93
N PRO A 271 -33.27 -21.36 -16.00
CA PRO A 271 -33.15 -20.83 -17.38
C PRO A 271 -34.25 -19.84 -17.75
N ASP A 272 -35.39 -19.87 -17.04
CA ASP A 272 -36.51 -18.92 -17.19
C ASP A 272 -36.08 -17.47 -16.98
N LEU A 273 -35.06 -17.21 -16.17
CA LEU A 273 -34.55 -15.86 -15.92
C LEU A 273 -33.90 -15.24 -17.16
N LEU A 274 -33.37 -16.02 -18.10
CA LEU A 274 -32.77 -15.52 -19.35
C LEU A 274 -33.77 -14.90 -20.31
N THR A 275 -35.01 -15.39 -20.28
CA THR A 275 -36.09 -14.91 -21.15
C THR A 275 -37.08 -13.99 -20.44
N ASN A 276 -36.89 -13.76 -19.16
CA ASN A 276 -37.72 -12.84 -18.38
C ASN A 276 -37.41 -11.39 -18.79
N PRO A 277 -38.41 -10.61 -19.25
CA PRO A 277 -38.23 -9.23 -19.68
C PRO A 277 -37.58 -8.31 -18.63
N LEU A 278 -37.68 -8.66 -17.34
CA LEU A 278 -37.03 -7.90 -16.25
C LEU A 278 -35.53 -8.16 -16.12
N TYR A 279 -34.98 -9.23 -16.73
CA TYR A 279 -33.61 -9.68 -16.49
C TYR A 279 -32.87 -10.11 -17.76
N CYS A 280 -33.44 -10.00 -18.95
CA CYS A 280 -32.87 -10.54 -20.18
C CYS A 280 -31.64 -9.77 -20.68
N THR A 281 -31.55 -8.47 -20.43
CA THR A 281 -30.37 -7.68 -20.75
C THR A 281 -29.65 -7.18 -19.49
N MET A 282 -28.40 -6.76 -19.63
CA MET A 282 -27.65 -6.15 -18.50
C MET A 282 -28.39 -4.91 -17.98
N GLN A 283 -28.94 -4.10 -18.87
CA GLN A 283 -29.71 -2.91 -18.48
C GLN A 283 -30.93 -3.27 -17.64
N ASP A 284 -31.72 -4.25 -18.09
CA ASP A 284 -32.90 -4.72 -17.36
C ASP A 284 -32.52 -5.26 -15.97
N ARG A 285 -31.42 -6.00 -15.88
CA ARG A 285 -30.93 -6.52 -14.61
C ARG A 285 -30.46 -5.42 -13.64
N VAL A 286 -29.83 -4.38 -14.14
CA VAL A 286 -29.41 -3.22 -13.31
C VAL A 286 -30.66 -2.46 -12.81
N GLU A 287 -31.65 -2.24 -13.65
CA GLU A 287 -32.88 -1.56 -13.27
C GLU A 287 -33.70 -2.38 -12.26
N ASN A 288 -33.68 -3.71 -12.38
CA ASN A 288 -34.41 -4.64 -11.51
C ASN A 288 -33.49 -5.37 -10.52
N ASP A 289 -32.33 -4.77 -10.17
CA ASP A 289 -31.28 -5.36 -9.36
C ASP A 289 -31.79 -5.92 -8.01
N THR A 290 -32.66 -5.20 -7.34
CA THR A 290 -33.19 -5.61 -6.04
C THR A 290 -33.98 -6.92 -6.12
N SER A 291 -34.89 -7.06 -7.10
CA SER A 291 -35.71 -8.25 -7.26
C SER A 291 -34.88 -9.45 -7.74
N LEU A 292 -33.92 -9.22 -8.64
CA LEU A 292 -33.02 -10.28 -9.10
C LEU A 292 -32.12 -10.78 -7.97
N ASN A 293 -31.53 -9.87 -7.21
CA ASN A 293 -30.69 -10.26 -6.07
C ASN A 293 -31.48 -11.01 -4.99
N GLN A 294 -32.76 -10.70 -4.77
CA GLN A 294 -33.60 -11.46 -3.82
C GLN A 294 -33.76 -12.92 -4.26
N ILE A 295 -33.95 -13.17 -5.56
CA ILE A 295 -34.03 -14.55 -6.10
C ILE A 295 -32.73 -15.32 -5.83
N ILE A 296 -31.57 -14.63 -5.92
CA ILE A 296 -30.27 -15.24 -5.67
C ILE A 296 -30.07 -15.48 -4.16
N VAL A 297 -30.45 -14.54 -3.30
CA VAL A 297 -30.46 -14.73 -1.84
C VAL A 297 -31.26 -15.95 -1.47
N ASP A 298 -32.53 -16.05 -1.91
CA ASP A 298 -33.44 -17.16 -1.60
C ASP A 298 -32.90 -18.52 -2.07
N TRP A 299 -32.05 -18.52 -3.09
CA TRP A 299 -31.38 -19.72 -3.57
C TRP A 299 -30.14 -20.07 -2.77
N ILE A 300 -29.25 -19.09 -2.53
CA ILE A 300 -27.97 -19.29 -1.81
C ILE A 300 -28.21 -19.71 -0.35
N GLU A 301 -29.21 -19.13 0.32
CA GLU A 301 -29.54 -19.46 1.73
C GLU A 301 -29.95 -20.92 1.94
N LYS A 302 -30.29 -21.64 0.86
CA LYS A 302 -30.62 -23.08 0.91
C LYS A 302 -29.37 -23.99 0.85
N LEU A 303 -28.23 -23.44 0.46
CA LEU A 303 -27.00 -24.16 0.21
C LEU A 303 -25.98 -23.87 1.31
N ASN A 304 -25.20 -24.89 1.72
CA ASN A 304 -23.97 -24.61 2.43
C ASN A 304 -22.87 -24.14 1.46
N TYR A 305 -21.77 -23.60 1.99
CA TYR A 305 -20.72 -23.03 1.14
C TYR A 305 -20.14 -24.06 0.15
N LYS A 306 -19.94 -25.31 0.60
CA LYS A 306 -19.41 -26.35 -0.27
C LYS A 306 -20.33 -26.68 -1.42
N GLU A 307 -21.63 -26.84 -1.16
CA GLU A 307 -22.65 -27.08 -2.17
C GLU A 307 -22.70 -25.93 -3.19
N LEU A 308 -22.69 -24.70 -2.71
CA LEU A 308 -22.64 -23.51 -3.56
C LEU A 308 -21.39 -23.48 -4.43
N LYS A 309 -20.23 -23.72 -3.85
CA LYS A 309 -18.94 -23.69 -4.55
C LYS A 309 -18.88 -24.77 -5.63
N ASP A 310 -19.29 -25.99 -5.32
CA ASP A 310 -19.31 -27.09 -6.28
C ASP A 310 -20.20 -26.77 -7.50
N VAL A 311 -21.40 -26.21 -7.27
CA VAL A 311 -22.31 -25.79 -8.35
C VAL A 311 -21.72 -24.65 -9.18
N MET A 312 -21.18 -23.64 -8.53
CA MET A 312 -20.64 -22.47 -9.23
C MET A 312 -19.36 -22.80 -10.00
N ASP A 313 -18.48 -23.63 -9.48
CA ASP A 313 -17.29 -24.10 -10.19
C ASP A 313 -17.66 -24.92 -11.42
N ALA A 314 -18.62 -25.84 -11.30
CA ALA A 314 -19.12 -26.61 -12.44
C ALA A 314 -19.77 -25.73 -13.51
N ALA A 315 -20.44 -24.66 -13.12
CA ALA A 315 -21.05 -23.69 -14.03
C ALA A 315 -20.06 -22.65 -14.59
N GLY A 316 -18.86 -22.51 -14.00
CA GLY A 316 -17.87 -21.49 -14.39
C GLY A 316 -18.20 -20.08 -13.89
N VAL A 317 -18.92 -19.97 -12.78
CA VAL A 317 -19.28 -18.70 -12.14
C VAL A 317 -18.32 -18.39 -10.98
N PRO A 318 -17.63 -17.23 -10.98
CA PRO A 318 -16.76 -16.87 -9.88
C PRO A 318 -17.56 -16.64 -8.58
N VAL A 319 -17.30 -17.43 -7.57
CA VAL A 319 -17.78 -17.25 -6.20
C VAL A 319 -16.65 -17.48 -5.22
N ASN A 320 -16.49 -16.59 -4.25
CA ASN A 320 -15.49 -16.74 -3.21
C ASN A 320 -16.10 -16.51 -1.84
N LEU A 321 -15.59 -17.29 -0.86
CA LEU A 321 -15.79 -17.04 0.55
C LEU A 321 -15.14 -15.69 0.92
N ILE A 322 -15.78 -14.92 1.78
CA ILE A 322 -15.15 -13.77 2.43
C ILE A 322 -14.27 -14.32 3.55
N TYR A 323 -12.97 -14.36 3.28
CA TYR A 323 -11.98 -14.91 4.20
C TYR A 323 -11.75 -14.03 5.42
N ASN A 324 -11.72 -14.65 6.59
CA ASN A 324 -11.07 -14.10 7.75
C ASN A 324 -9.57 -14.48 7.76
N ILE A 325 -8.82 -14.03 8.78
CA ILE A 325 -7.37 -14.29 8.82
C ILE A 325 -7.04 -15.78 9.04
N GLU A 326 -7.88 -16.54 9.73
CA GLU A 326 -7.70 -17.97 9.93
C GLU A 326 -7.88 -18.74 8.61
N ASP A 327 -8.89 -18.35 7.80
CA ASP A 327 -9.10 -18.90 6.47
C ASP A 327 -7.86 -18.67 5.58
N ILE A 328 -7.28 -17.46 5.61
CA ILE A 328 -6.07 -17.11 4.87
C ILE A 328 -4.88 -17.99 5.31
N PHE A 329 -4.68 -18.19 6.60
CA PHE A 329 -3.58 -19.00 7.12
C PHE A 329 -3.69 -20.49 6.75
N ASN A 330 -4.90 -21.00 6.60
CA ASN A 330 -5.18 -22.39 6.26
C ASN A 330 -5.31 -22.65 4.75
N ASP A 331 -5.38 -21.62 3.93
CA ASP A 331 -5.61 -21.76 2.49
C ASP A 331 -4.33 -22.21 1.76
N PRO A 332 -4.37 -23.35 1.03
CA PRO A 332 -3.20 -23.91 0.36
C PRO A 332 -2.67 -23.02 -0.79
N HIS A 333 -3.50 -22.14 -1.38
CA HIS A 333 -3.07 -21.23 -2.43
C HIS A 333 -2.18 -20.12 -1.85
N TYR A 334 -2.56 -19.55 -0.69
CA TYR A 334 -1.71 -18.60 0.03
C TYR A 334 -0.35 -19.20 0.41
N GLN A 335 -0.34 -20.46 0.83
CA GLN A 335 0.90 -21.19 1.16
C GLN A 335 1.75 -21.43 -0.09
N ALA A 336 1.16 -21.96 -1.17
CA ALA A 336 1.86 -22.24 -2.43
C ALA A 336 2.46 -20.99 -3.08
N ARG A 337 1.88 -19.81 -2.83
CA ARG A 337 2.37 -18.54 -3.36
C ARG A 337 3.29 -17.78 -2.40
N ASN A 338 3.63 -18.36 -1.25
CA ASN A 338 4.43 -17.70 -0.21
C ASN A 338 3.88 -16.32 0.19
N ASN A 339 2.55 -16.19 0.25
CA ASN A 339 1.92 -14.93 0.66
C ASN A 339 2.10 -14.64 2.15
N ILE A 340 2.38 -15.67 2.94
CA ILE A 340 2.75 -15.59 4.36
C ILE A 340 4.13 -16.19 4.50
N VAL A 341 5.06 -15.40 5.03
CA VAL A 341 6.44 -15.85 5.29
C VAL A 341 6.74 -15.81 6.78
N GLU A 342 7.63 -16.68 7.20
CA GLU A 342 8.13 -16.73 8.59
C GLU A 342 9.52 -16.12 8.65
N MET A 343 9.76 -15.29 9.67
CA MET A 343 11.05 -14.67 9.93
C MET A 343 11.32 -14.69 11.44
N ASP A 344 12.57 -14.89 11.82
CA ASP A 344 12.99 -14.78 13.21
C ASP A 344 13.20 -13.31 13.58
N HIS A 345 12.63 -12.91 14.70
CA HIS A 345 12.78 -11.57 15.27
C HIS A 345 13.46 -11.67 16.65
N PRO A 346 14.44 -10.78 16.96
CA PRO A 346 15.21 -10.91 18.20
C PRO A 346 14.39 -10.96 19.49
N THR A 347 13.30 -10.20 19.55
CA THR A 347 12.47 -10.10 20.78
C THR A 347 11.10 -10.76 20.65
N LEU A 348 10.55 -10.86 19.43
CA LEU A 348 9.23 -11.45 19.19
C LEU A 348 9.28 -12.97 18.93
N GLY A 349 10.47 -13.55 18.77
CA GLY A 349 10.61 -14.92 18.27
C GLY A 349 10.22 -15.04 16.80
N THR A 350 9.73 -16.20 16.38
CA THR A 350 9.26 -16.37 14.99
C THR A 350 8.01 -15.55 14.75
N ILE A 351 8.03 -14.67 13.75
CA ILE A 351 6.89 -13.83 13.35
C ILE A 351 6.50 -14.13 11.90
N LYS A 352 5.20 -14.18 11.65
CA LYS A 352 4.65 -14.28 10.28
C LYS A 352 4.27 -12.90 9.74
N MET A 353 4.58 -12.66 8.48
CA MET A 353 4.30 -11.40 7.82
C MET A 353 3.94 -11.61 6.34
N PRO A 354 3.33 -10.60 5.68
CA PRO A 354 3.07 -10.67 4.24
C PRO A 354 4.36 -10.88 3.44
N GLY A 355 4.33 -11.82 2.51
CA GLY A 355 5.40 -12.05 1.53
C GLY A 355 5.58 -10.88 0.56
N ILE A 356 6.52 -11.02 -0.37
CA ILE A 356 6.83 -9.99 -1.36
C ILE A 356 5.93 -10.15 -2.58
N VAL A 357 5.39 -9.05 -3.05
CA VAL A 357 4.65 -8.95 -4.32
C VAL A 357 5.12 -7.73 -5.10
N PRO A 358 5.16 -7.81 -6.46
CA PRO A 358 4.91 -8.98 -7.31
C PRO A 358 6.05 -10.01 -7.31
N ALA A 359 5.80 -11.20 -7.87
CA ALA A 359 6.85 -12.19 -8.12
C ALA A 359 7.51 -11.92 -9.48
N PHE A 360 8.83 -11.84 -9.49
CA PHE A 360 9.65 -11.76 -10.72
C PHE A 360 10.33 -13.10 -10.99
N SER A 361 10.33 -13.55 -12.24
CA SER A 361 10.86 -14.85 -12.62
C SER A 361 12.38 -14.95 -12.47
N GLU A 362 13.11 -13.88 -12.78
CA GLU A 362 14.58 -13.85 -12.81
C GLU A 362 15.20 -13.19 -11.59
N THR A 363 14.53 -12.20 -11.02
CA THR A 363 15.01 -11.38 -9.91
C THR A 363 13.96 -11.27 -8.81
N PRO A 364 13.59 -12.41 -8.17
CA PRO A 364 12.60 -12.39 -7.11
C PRO A 364 13.04 -11.49 -5.96
N GLY A 365 12.08 -10.84 -5.32
CA GLY A 365 12.36 -10.09 -4.10
C GLY A 365 12.76 -11.03 -2.94
N GLU A 366 13.51 -10.49 -1.98
CA GLU A 366 14.03 -11.25 -0.84
C GLU A 366 13.85 -10.47 0.46
N ILE A 367 13.40 -11.13 1.52
CA ILE A 367 13.42 -10.58 2.87
C ILE A 367 14.68 -11.11 3.56
N LYS A 368 15.67 -10.24 3.74
CA LYS A 368 16.97 -10.58 4.33
C LYS A 368 16.95 -10.46 5.84
N TRP A 369 16.22 -9.49 6.37
CA TRP A 369 16.03 -9.26 7.81
C TRP A 369 14.72 -8.53 8.08
N VAL A 370 14.21 -8.68 9.27
CA VAL A 370 13.06 -7.95 9.82
C VAL A 370 13.43 -6.52 10.19
N GLY A 371 12.46 -5.70 10.53
CA GLY A 371 12.70 -4.32 10.98
C GLY A 371 13.72 -4.26 12.14
N PRO A 372 14.89 -3.64 11.93
CA PRO A 372 15.95 -3.61 12.93
C PRO A 372 15.64 -2.66 14.09
N GLU A 373 16.41 -2.77 15.16
CA GLU A 373 16.36 -1.81 16.26
C GLU A 373 16.74 -0.40 15.82
N LEU A 374 16.37 0.58 16.64
CA LEU A 374 16.69 1.98 16.42
C LEU A 374 18.20 2.21 16.41
N GLY A 375 18.71 2.82 15.33
CA GLY A 375 20.12 3.12 15.19
C GLY A 375 21.04 1.91 14.99
N ALA A 376 20.48 0.72 14.76
CA ALA A 376 21.25 -0.52 14.62
C ALA A 376 22.40 -0.43 13.60
N HIS A 377 22.30 0.45 12.63
CA HIS A 377 23.28 0.61 11.56
C HIS A 377 24.08 1.94 11.63
N ASN A 378 24.05 2.65 12.77
CA ASN A 378 24.78 3.90 12.91
C ASN A 378 26.29 3.75 12.59
N THR A 379 26.93 2.75 13.15
CA THR A 379 28.37 2.51 12.92
C THR A 379 28.62 2.12 11.46
N GLU A 380 27.83 1.22 10.91
CA GLU A 380 27.98 0.77 9.52
C GLU A 380 27.85 1.94 8.53
N ILE A 381 26.88 2.82 8.75
CA ILE A 381 26.62 3.93 7.83
C ILE A 381 27.57 5.09 8.08
N TYR A 382 27.71 5.54 9.31
CA TYR A 382 28.51 6.75 9.58
C TYR A 382 30.01 6.49 9.52
N HIS A 383 30.48 5.37 10.05
CA HIS A 383 31.88 4.99 9.92
C HIS A 383 32.16 4.33 8.56
N GLY A 384 31.39 3.28 8.20
CA GLY A 384 31.66 2.48 7.01
C GLY A 384 31.38 3.20 5.70
N LEU A 385 30.27 3.93 5.57
CA LEU A 385 29.91 4.62 4.33
C LEU A 385 30.45 6.06 4.27
N LEU A 386 30.43 6.81 5.39
CA LEU A 386 30.84 8.21 5.41
C LEU A 386 32.27 8.41 5.87
N GLY A 387 32.94 7.42 6.49
CA GLY A 387 34.32 7.46 6.93
C GLY A 387 34.56 8.22 8.23
N LEU A 388 33.51 8.46 9.06
CA LEU A 388 33.67 9.12 10.35
C LEU A 388 34.42 8.22 11.33
N SER A 389 35.26 8.82 12.15
CA SER A 389 35.96 8.10 13.21
C SER A 389 35.00 7.75 14.38
N GLU A 390 35.40 6.80 15.22
CA GLU A 390 34.66 6.49 16.46
C GLU A 390 34.55 7.71 17.38
N GLN A 391 35.58 8.56 17.38
CA GLN A 391 35.57 9.79 18.14
C GLN A 391 34.52 10.78 17.64
N ASP A 392 34.37 10.92 16.31
CA ASP A 392 33.30 11.75 15.70
C ASP A 392 31.93 11.22 16.08
N LEU A 393 31.72 9.89 16.02
CA LEU A 393 30.46 9.28 16.42
C LEU A 393 30.11 9.55 17.88
N GLN A 394 31.13 9.51 18.78
CA GLN A 394 30.90 9.81 20.18
C GLN A 394 30.54 11.29 20.41
N ILE A 395 31.16 12.21 19.66
CA ILE A 395 30.79 13.63 19.70
C ILE A 395 29.36 13.84 19.25
N LEU A 396 28.98 13.26 18.12
CA LEU A 396 27.60 13.37 17.56
C LEU A 396 26.55 12.81 18.52
N LYS A 397 26.86 11.71 19.22
CA LYS A 397 25.99 11.14 20.27
C LYS A 397 25.86 12.10 21.46
N ASN A 398 26.97 12.66 21.95
CA ASN A 398 26.97 13.58 23.08
C ASN A 398 26.18 14.87 22.76
N GLU A 399 26.21 15.32 21.51
CA GLU A 399 25.44 16.45 21.03
C GLU A 399 23.99 16.06 20.73
N GLY A 400 23.64 14.77 20.79
CA GLY A 400 22.32 14.21 20.46
C GLY A 400 21.95 14.44 19.00
N ALA A 401 22.92 14.46 18.09
CA ALA A 401 22.70 14.53 16.66
C ALA A 401 22.36 13.15 16.07
N ILE A 402 22.95 12.09 16.66
CA ILE A 402 22.69 10.68 16.31
C ILE A 402 22.34 9.87 17.54
#